data_ccef0fff8bb9ea65aa0fd6bd1c06d62b
#
_entry.id   ccef0fff8bb9ea65aa0fd6bd1c06d62b
#
_cell.length_a   1.000
_cell.length_b   1.000
_cell.length_c   1.000
_cell.angle_alpha   90.00
_cell.angle_beta   90.00
_cell.angle_gamma   90.00
#
_symmetry.space_group_name_H-M   'P 1'
#
loop_
_entity.id
_entity.type
_entity.pdbx_description
1 polymer ?
#
loop_
_entity_poly.entity_id
_entity_poly.type
_entity_poly.pdbx_seq_one_letter_code
_entity_poly.pdbx_strand_id
1 'polypeptide(L)'
;MQRYFRFGTLMMLCLLSFLIFADGEAAGKIKAEDFSYRNISLGDSEEALHARWGEPDVQNEQVIWGIHLKTFTYGDVVASTSVTSGKIVDINLIGEKYRLRKDVHYGSTSSYLLKVYGKAERQFLDGHTCYVFSHPEHSRERLILNLDAEHGALQSARITILPLTDEEADEMALSEDASFVELDLKRGFIASKEIDVSALPKEDAVQLGGYVQ
;
A
#
# COMPACT_ATOMS: atom_id res chain seq x y z
N MET A 1 -61.06 -23.68 24.91
CA MET A 1 -60.01 -23.85 23.90
C MET A 1 -59.48 -22.55 23.29
N GLN A 2 -60.12 -21.40 23.35
CA GLN A 2 -59.65 -20.12 22.74
C GLN A 2 -58.59 -19.35 23.54
N ARG A 3 -58.36 -19.63 24.81
CA ARG A 3 -57.38 -18.91 25.64
C ARG A 3 -55.92 -19.37 25.42
N TYR A 4 -55.70 -20.61 25.06
CA TYR A 4 -54.33 -21.14 24.79
C TYR A 4 -53.80 -20.75 23.44
N PHE A 5 -54.66 -20.48 22.48
CA PHE A 5 -54.25 -20.05 21.12
C PHE A 5 -53.64 -18.63 21.13
N ARG A 6 -54.09 -17.75 22.01
CA ARG A 6 -53.59 -16.37 22.13
C ARG A 6 -52.21 -16.30 22.81
N PHE A 7 -51.91 -17.23 23.73
CA PHE A 7 -50.61 -17.29 24.40
C PHE A 7 -49.53 -17.85 23.48
N GLY A 8 -49.83 -18.85 22.67
CA GLY A 8 -48.88 -19.41 21.72
C GLY A 8 -48.48 -18.45 20.62
N THR A 9 -49.42 -17.63 20.13
CA THR A 9 -49.16 -16.63 19.06
C THR A 9 -48.31 -15.46 19.63
N LEU A 10 -48.53 -15.04 20.87
CA LEU A 10 -47.76 -13.96 21.49
C LEU A 10 -46.31 -14.41 21.78
N MET A 11 -46.11 -15.66 22.20
CA MET A 11 -44.79 -16.22 22.46
C MET A 11 -44.00 -16.46 21.18
N MET A 12 -44.67 -16.84 20.07
CA MET A 12 -44.05 -17.00 18.77
C MET A 12 -43.65 -15.66 18.14
N LEU A 13 -44.42 -14.58 18.40
CA LEU A 13 -44.08 -13.23 17.91
C LEU A 13 -42.86 -12.67 18.66
N CYS A 14 -42.72 -12.94 19.96
CA CYS A 14 -41.55 -12.56 20.76
C CYS A 14 -40.27 -13.33 20.33
N LEU A 15 -40.40 -14.59 19.95
CA LEU A 15 -39.27 -15.37 19.44
C LEU A 15 -38.79 -14.91 18.04
N LEU A 16 -39.72 -14.46 17.19
CA LEU A 16 -39.35 -13.88 15.87
C LEU A 16 -38.68 -12.51 16.03
N SER A 17 -39.04 -11.72 17.03
CA SER A 17 -38.40 -10.40 17.25
C SER A 17 -36.97 -10.52 17.81
N PHE A 18 -36.58 -11.64 18.42
CA PHE A 18 -35.20 -11.88 18.89
C PHE A 18 -34.24 -12.32 17.76
N LEU A 19 -34.75 -12.79 16.63
CA LEU A 19 -33.93 -13.20 15.48
C LEU A 19 -33.51 -12.04 14.58
N ILE A 20 -34.03 -10.82 14.79
CA ILE A 20 -33.75 -9.65 13.94
C ILE A 20 -32.58 -8.80 14.48
N PHE A 21 -32.07 -9.05 15.70
CA PHE A 21 -30.99 -8.27 16.30
C PHE A 21 -29.62 -8.98 16.37
N ALA A 22 -29.44 -10.03 15.59
CA ALA A 22 -28.11 -10.64 15.40
C ALA A 22 -27.46 -10.19 14.10
N ASP A 23 -27.57 -8.91 13.73
CA ASP A 23 -26.56 -8.28 12.91
C ASP A 23 -25.32 -8.07 13.78
N GLY A 24 -24.68 -9.15 14.11
CA GLY A 24 -23.29 -9.12 14.50
C GLY A 24 -22.55 -8.46 13.34
N GLU A 25 -22.18 -7.20 13.51
CA GLU A 25 -21.40 -6.45 12.54
C GLU A 25 -20.21 -7.32 12.18
N ALA A 26 -20.28 -7.97 11.02
CA ALA A 26 -19.25 -8.90 10.58
C ALA A 26 -17.92 -8.15 10.65
N ALA A 27 -16.95 -8.72 11.37
CA ALA A 27 -15.62 -8.13 11.48
C ALA A 27 -15.16 -7.71 10.09
N GLY A 28 -14.67 -6.49 9.97
CA GLY A 28 -14.20 -5.95 8.70
C GLY A 28 -13.24 -6.92 8.02
N LYS A 29 -13.23 -6.94 6.71
CA LYS A 29 -12.31 -7.73 5.91
C LYS A 29 -11.79 -6.87 4.78
N ILE A 30 -10.51 -7.00 4.50
CA ILE A 30 -9.90 -6.39 3.33
C ILE A 30 -10.56 -6.91 2.06
N LYS A 31 -10.75 -6.05 1.07
CA LYS A 31 -11.40 -6.35 -0.19
C LYS A 31 -10.52 -5.88 -1.35
N ALA A 32 -10.73 -6.44 -2.55
CA ALA A 32 -10.02 -6.02 -3.75
C ALA A 32 -10.21 -4.51 -4.06
N GLU A 33 -11.39 -3.96 -3.78
CA GLU A 33 -11.67 -2.53 -3.96
C GLU A 33 -10.79 -1.59 -3.11
N ASP A 34 -10.21 -2.09 -2.02
CA ASP A 34 -9.33 -1.32 -1.13
C ASP A 34 -7.95 -1.03 -1.75
N PHE A 35 -7.61 -1.69 -2.86
CA PHE A 35 -6.34 -1.52 -3.58
C PHE A 35 -6.47 -0.59 -4.79
N SER A 36 -7.47 0.27 -4.77
CA SER A 36 -7.67 1.34 -5.75
C SER A 36 -8.01 2.65 -5.07
N TYR A 37 -7.72 3.76 -5.72
CA TYR A 37 -8.11 5.09 -5.25
C TYR A 37 -8.61 5.94 -6.41
N ARG A 38 -9.84 6.54 -6.25
CA ARG A 38 -10.50 7.36 -7.29
C ARG A 38 -10.50 6.68 -8.66
N ASN A 39 -10.86 5.39 -8.70
CA ASN A 39 -10.91 4.55 -9.90
C ASN A 39 -9.55 4.35 -10.60
N ILE A 40 -8.46 4.52 -9.90
CA ILE A 40 -7.12 4.17 -10.33
C ILE A 40 -6.62 3.00 -9.48
N SER A 41 -6.09 1.97 -10.14
CA SER A 41 -5.54 0.77 -9.52
C SER A 41 -4.08 0.58 -9.91
N LEU A 42 -3.38 -0.24 -9.15
CA LEU A 42 -2.05 -0.70 -9.55
C LEU A 42 -2.14 -1.42 -10.91
N GLY A 43 -1.15 -1.23 -11.77
CA GLY A 43 -1.14 -1.78 -13.13
C GLY A 43 -1.92 -0.97 -14.18
N ASP A 44 -2.70 0.04 -13.81
CA ASP A 44 -3.27 1.00 -14.76
C ASP A 44 -2.14 1.79 -15.47
N SER A 45 -2.40 2.32 -16.66
CA SER A 45 -1.40 3.09 -17.39
C SER A 45 -1.37 4.57 -16.98
N GLU A 46 -0.27 5.25 -17.30
CA GLU A 46 -0.11 6.71 -17.13
C GLU A 46 -1.22 7.47 -17.85
N GLU A 47 -1.61 7.04 -19.07
CA GLU A 47 -2.70 7.67 -19.82
C GLU A 47 -4.05 7.54 -19.09
N ALA A 48 -4.31 6.39 -18.45
CA ALA A 48 -5.52 6.21 -17.65
C ALA A 48 -5.51 7.10 -16.41
N LEU A 49 -4.36 7.32 -15.78
CA LEU A 49 -4.17 8.24 -14.68
C LEU A 49 -4.54 9.67 -15.09
N HIS A 50 -3.93 10.19 -16.15
CA HIS A 50 -4.21 11.53 -16.67
C HIS A 50 -5.65 11.69 -17.15
N ALA A 51 -6.23 10.68 -17.79
CA ALA A 51 -7.63 10.72 -18.22
C ALA A 51 -8.63 10.83 -17.06
N ARG A 52 -8.31 10.26 -15.89
CA ARG A 52 -9.21 10.23 -14.72
C ARG A 52 -8.94 11.34 -13.72
N TRP A 53 -7.68 11.71 -13.49
CA TRP A 53 -7.30 12.70 -12.47
C TRP A 53 -6.89 14.03 -13.06
N GLY A 54 -6.71 14.12 -14.39
CA GLY A 54 -6.27 15.33 -15.09
C GLY A 54 -4.75 15.48 -15.08
N GLU A 55 -4.29 16.72 -15.33
CA GLU A 55 -2.87 17.04 -15.30
C GLU A 55 -2.36 17.11 -13.84
N PRO A 56 -1.18 16.55 -13.55
CA PRO A 56 -0.58 16.62 -12.21
C PRO A 56 -0.08 18.03 -11.89
N ASP A 57 -0.12 18.39 -10.59
CA ASP A 57 0.47 19.64 -10.10
C ASP A 57 1.99 19.66 -10.25
N VAL A 58 2.63 18.50 -10.01
CA VAL A 58 4.08 18.31 -10.09
C VAL A 58 4.39 16.92 -10.65
N GLN A 59 5.43 16.85 -11.48
CA GLN A 59 5.99 15.61 -11.99
C GLN A 59 7.48 15.54 -11.67
N ASN A 60 7.94 14.42 -11.14
CA ASN A 60 9.34 14.14 -10.83
C ASN A 60 9.74 12.73 -11.25
N GLU A 61 11.03 12.46 -11.28
CA GLU A 61 11.59 11.13 -11.42
C GLU A 61 12.41 10.78 -10.17
N GLN A 62 12.36 9.52 -9.77
CA GLN A 62 13.11 8.98 -8.64
C GLN A 62 13.46 7.52 -8.87
N VAL A 63 14.42 7.02 -8.09
CA VAL A 63 14.79 5.61 -8.09
C VAL A 63 14.58 5.07 -6.68
N ILE A 64 13.74 4.04 -6.57
CA ILE A 64 13.48 3.33 -5.31
C ILE A 64 13.77 1.85 -5.56
N TRP A 65 14.61 1.24 -4.75
CA TRP A 65 15.01 -0.18 -4.89
C TRP A 65 15.57 -0.52 -6.30
N GLY A 66 16.23 0.42 -6.96
CA GLY A 66 16.70 0.25 -8.34
C GLY A 66 15.61 0.39 -9.41
N ILE A 67 14.36 0.61 -9.04
CA ILE A 67 13.24 0.83 -9.96
C ILE A 67 13.17 2.31 -10.31
N HIS A 68 13.23 2.64 -11.58
CA HIS A 68 13.04 4.00 -12.08
C HIS A 68 11.56 4.34 -12.11
N LEU A 69 11.17 5.32 -11.31
CA LEU A 69 9.81 5.77 -11.14
C LEU A 69 9.62 7.18 -11.65
N LYS A 70 8.48 7.42 -12.28
CA LYS A 70 7.95 8.72 -12.60
C LYS A 70 6.78 9.00 -11.66
N THR A 71 6.86 10.06 -10.88
CA THR A 71 5.89 10.41 -9.85
C THR A 71 5.05 11.61 -10.26
N PHE A 72 3.77 11.54 -9.98
CA PHE A 72 2.77 12.55 -10.31
C PHE A 72 2.03 12.95 -9.05
N THR A 73 2.10 14.23 -8.70
CA THR A 73 1.43 14.79 -7.53
C THR A 73 0.12 15.44 -7.92
N TYR A 74 -0.94 15.09 -7.20
CA TYR A 74 -2.30 15.63 -7.35
C TYR A 74 -2.82 16.10 -5.98
N GLY A 75 -2.39 17.28 -5.54
CA GLY A 75 -2.68 17.77 -4.19
C GLY A 75 -2.11 16.84 -3.11
N ASP A 76 -2.99 16.14 -2.41
CA ASP A 76 -2.64 15.26 -1.29
C ASP A 76 -2.35 13.79 -1.72
N VAL A 77 -2.24 13.53 -3.02
CA VAL A 77 -2.03 12.17 -3.57
C VAL A 77 -0.84 12.19 -4.50
N VAL A 78 0.02 11.18 -4.36
CA VAL A 78 1.13 10.94 -5.28
C VAL A 78 0.94 9.56 -5.91
N ALA A 79 0.85 9.52 -7.23
CA ALA A 79 0.87 8.27 -7.98
C ALA A 79 2.24 8.11 -8.66
N SER A 80 2.77 6.89 -8.68
CA SER A 80 4.05 6.60 -9.33
C SER A 80 3.89 5.50 -10.37
N THR A 81 4.46 5.70 -11.55
CA THR A 81 4.56 4.70 -12.61
C THR A 81 5.99 4.22 -12.74
N SER A 82 6.16 2.95 -13.12
CA SER A 82 7.45 2.46 -13.58
C SER A 82 7.78 3.08 -14.93
N VAL A 83 8.97 3.66 -15.07
CA VAL A 83 9.43 4.24 -16.35
C VAL A 83 9.49 3.19 -17.46
N THR A 84 9.86 1.95 -17.13
CA THR A 84 9.99 0.88 -18.12
C THR A 84 8.65 0.39 -18.66
N SER A 85 7.64 0.25 -17.80
CA SER A 85 6.35 -0.32 -18.18
C SER A 85 5.25 0.72 -18.43
N GLY A 86 5.41 1.95 -17.92
CA GLY A 86 4.37 2.98 -17.90
C GLY A 86 3.17 2.62 -17.00
N LYS A 87 3.33 1.61 -16.12
CA LYS A 87 2.26 1.13 -15.24
C LYS A 87 2.37 1.72 -13.85
N ILE A 88 1.20 1.98 -13.22
CA ILE A 88 1.13 2.46 -11.84
C ILE A 88 1.57 1.35 -10.90
N VAL A 89 2.54 1.66 -10.06
CA VAL A 89 3.16 0.75 -9.08
C VAL A 89 2.96 1.19 -7.64
N ASP A 90 2.61 2.47 -7.44
CA ASP A 90 2.47 3.06 -6.12
C ASP A 90 1.45 4.21 -6.13
N ILE A 91 0.59 4.28 -5.11
CA ILE A 91 -0.35 5.37 -4.85
C ILE A 91 -0.22 5.74 -3.39
N ASN A 92 0.29 6.94 -3.11
CA ASN A 92 0.53 7.42 -1.75
C ASN A 92 -0.42 8.57 -1.41
N LEU A 93 -1.18 8.42 -0.33
CA LEU A 93 -2.17 9.36 0.19
C LEU A 93 -1.56 10.05 1.42
N ILE A 94 -1.01 11.25 1.24
CA ILE A 94 -0.17 11.94 2.22
C ILE A 94 -0.82 13.13 2.93
N GLY A 95 -1.96 13.58 2.45
CA GLY A 95 -2.65 14.74 3.02
C GLY A 95 -3.78 14.37 3.96
N GLU A 96 -4.61 15.35 4.30
CA GLU A 96 -5.73 15.17 5.23
C GLU A 96 -7.08 14.97 4.53
N LYS A 97 -7.14 15.19 3.21
CA LYS A 97 -8.39 15.23 2.45
C LYS A 97 -8.79 13.91 1.82
N TYR A 98 -7.90 12.89 1.85
CA TYR A 98 -8.26 11.59 1.28
C TYR A 98 -9.37 10.91 2.07
N ARG A 99 -10.14 10.09 1.37
CA ARG A 99 -11.19 9.25 1.94
C ARG A 99 -11.08 7.86 1.33
N LEU A 100 -10.99 6.87 2.19
CA LEU A 100 -11.00 5.46 1.84
C LEU A 100 -12.36 4.84 2.17
N ARG A 101 -12.51 3.55 1.99
CA ARG A 101 -13.74 2.81 2.27
C ARG A 101 -14.29 3.11 3.67
N LYS A 102 -15.64 3.21 3.78
CA LYS A 102 -16.36 3.55 5.02
C LYS A 102 -15.84 4.81 5.71
N ASP A 103 -15.48 5.82 4.92
CA ASP A 103 -15.00 7.12 5.41
C ASP A 103 -13.74 7.03 6.29
N VAL A 104 -12.87 6.03 6.09
CA VAL A 104 -11.54 6.03 6.68
C VAL A 104 -10.75 7.19 6.10
N HIS A 105 -10.15 8.01 6.97
CA HIS A 105 -9.46 9.25 6.61
C HIS A 105 -8.34 9.56 7.59
N TYR A 106 -7.57 10.58 7.33
CA TYR A 106 -6.57 11.13 8.27
C TYR A 106 -7.17 11.31 9.67
N GLY A 107 -6.50 10.83 10.70
CA GLY A 107 -6.97 10.85 12.08
C GLY A 107 -7.91 9.71 12.48
N SER A 108 -8.28 8.81 11.57
CA SER A 108 -9.06 7.61 11.93
C SER A 108 -8.30 6.75 12.93
N THR A 109 -8.97 6.28 13.98
CA THR A 109 -8.32 5.51 15.05
C THR A 109 -7.96 4.09 14.62
N SER A 110 -6.90 3.51 15.21
CA SER A 110 -6.49 2.11 14.98
C SER A 110 -7.65 1.12 15.13
N SER A 111 -8.49 1.29 16.13
CA SER A 111 -9.65 0.41 16.36
C SER A 111 -10.67 0.48 15.23
N TYR A 112 -10.89 1.69 14.66
CA TYR A 112 -11.76 1.86 13.51
C TYR A 112 -11.17 1.25 12.25
N LEU A 113 -9.86 1.40 12.02
CA LEU A 113 -9.17 0.75 10.90
C LEU A 113 -9.33 -0.77 10.93
N LEU A 114 -9.09 -1.39 12.09
CA LEU A 114 -9.26 -2.84 12.26
C LEU A 114 -10.72 -3.28 12.14
N LYS A 115 -11.68 -2.44 12.52
CA LYS A 115 -13.11 -2.69 12.32
C LYS A 115 -13.46 -2.69 10.82
N VAL A 116 -12.85 -1.82 10.02
CA VAL A 116 -13.15 -1.68 8.57
C VAL A 116 -12.41 -2.72 7.74
N TYR A 117 -11.12 -2.93 7.97
CA TYR A 117 -10.25 -3.76 7.11
C TYR A 117 -10.00 -5.16 7.66
N GLY A 118 -10.31 -5.41 8.92
CA GLY A 118 -10.07 -6.67 9.60
C GLY A 118 -8.81 -6.64 10.47
N LYS A 119 -8.43 -7.81 10.97
CA LYS A 119 -7.24 -7.95 11.82
C LYS A 119 -5.97 -7.79 11.01
N ALA A 120 -5.02 -7.03 11.53
CA ALA A 120 -3.65 -6.94 11.05
C ALA A 120 -2.70 -6.81 12.25
N GLU A 121 -1.48 -7.27 12.08
CA GLU A 121 -0.41 -7.03 13.04
C GLU A 121 0.22 -5.67 12.80
N ARG A 122 0.62 -5.01 13.89
CA ARG A 122 1.41 -3.78 13.78
C ARG A 122 2.81 -4.15 13.31
N GLN A 123 3.29 -3.41 12.33
CA GLN A 123 4.64 -3.49 11.79
C GLN A 123 5.34 -2.15 11.93
N PHE A 124 6.65 -2.16 11.84
CA PHE A 124 7.46 -0.94 11.80
C PHE A 124 8.22 -0.92 10.48
N LEU A 125 7.82 -0.01 9.60
CA LEU A 125 8.38 0.16 8.25
C LEU A 125 8.77 1.62 8.04
N ASP A 126 9.94 1.87 7.49
CA ASP A 126 10.43 3.21 7.13
C ASP A 126 10.29 4.25 8.27
N GLY A 127 10.50 3.84 9.51
CA GLY A 127 10.38 4.72 10.67
C GLY A 127 8.93 4.93 11.18
N HIS A 128 7.95 4.28 10.60
CA HIS A 128 6.53 4.41 10.96
C HIS A 128 5.94 3.10 11.49
N THR A 129 5.10 3.22 12.50
CA THR A 129 4.20 2.13 12.89
C THR A 129 3.06 2.05 11.88
N CYS A 130 2.78 0.87 11.35
CA CYS A 130 1.75 0.71 10.33
C CYS A 130 0.97 -0.60 10.47
N TYR A 131 -0.16 -0.68 9.78
CA TYR A 131 -0.85 -1.91 9.44
C TYR A 131 -0.64 -2.20 7.96
N VAL A 132 -0.27 -3.44 7.64
CA VAL A 132 -0.10 -3.91 6.26
C VAL A 132 -1.17 -4.95 5.94
N PHE A 133 -1.90 -4.74 4.85
CA PHE A 133 -2.90 -5.66 4.34
C PHE A 133 -2.51 -6.07 2.93
N SER A 134 -2.50 -7.37 2.64
CA SER A 134 -2.28 -7.89 1.30
C SER A 134 -3.59 -8.05 0.53
N HIS A 135 -3.54 -7.84 -0.78
CA HIS A 135 -4.66 -8.09 -1.67
C HIS A 135 -5.08 -9.56 -1.61
N PRO A 136 -6.39 -9.88 -1.61
CA PRO A 136 -6.87 -11.26 -1.47
C PRO A 136 -6.37 -12.21 -2.55
N GLU A 137 -6.14 -11.71 -3.76
CA GLU A 137 -5.75 -12.50 -4.95
C GLU A 137 -4.33 -12.21 -5.43
N HIS A 138 -3.76 -11.04 -5.09
CA HIS A 138 -2.47 -10.56 -5.54
C HIS A 138 -1.58 -10.23 -4.34
N SER A 139 -0.85 -11.21 -3.83
CA SER A 139 -0.10 -11.09 -2.56
C SER A 139 0.93 -9.96 -2.53
N ARG A 140 1.41 -9.50 -3.69
CA ARG A 140 2.35 -8.38 -3.81
C ARG A 140 1.67 -7.01 -3.69
N GLU A 141 0.38 -6.91 -3.98
CA GLU A 141 -0.36 -5.67 -3.79
C GLU A 141 -0.68 -5.46 -2.32
N ARG A 142 -0.27 -4.33 -1.77
CA ARG A 142 -0.39 -4.04 -0.34
C ARG A 142 -1.04 -2.69 -0.11
N LEU A 143 -1.95 -2.66 0.87
CA LEU A 143 -2.46 -1.44 1.49
C LEU A 143 -1.73 -1.26 2.81
N ILE A 144 -0.99 -0.18 2.95
CA ILE A 144 -0.23 0.19 4.15
C ILE A 144 -0.93 1.39 4.77
N LEU A 145 -1.27 1.28 6.05
CA LEU A 145 -1.89 2.33 6.83
C LEU A 145 -0.90 2.79 7.89
N ASN A 146 -0.22 3.91 7.65
CA ASN A 146 0.75 4.49 8.56
C ASN A 146 0.05 5.20 9.71
N LEU A 147 0.50 4.92 10.92
CA LEU A 147 -0.07 5.45 12.14
C LEU A 147 0.84 6.51 12.74
N ASP A 148 0.22 7.52 13.29
CA ASP A 148 0.90 8.46 14.19
C ASP A 148 1.47 7.72 15.41
N ALA A 149 2.72 8.02 15.77
CA ALA A 149 3.42 7.35 16.84
C ALA A 149 2.82 7.64 18.22
N GLU A 150 2.22 8.81 18.40
CA GLU A 150 1.75 9.30 19.71
C GLU A 150 0.34 8.80 20.02
N HIS A 151 -0.58 8.87 19.07
CA HIS A 151 -1.99 8.57 19.25
C HIS A 151 -2.46 7.29 18.54
N GLY A 152 -1.64 6.74 17.66
CA GLY A 152 -2.00 5.57 16.85
C GLY A 152 -3.14 5.85 15.87
N ALA A 153 -3.31 7.09 15.46
CA ALA A 153 -4.28 7.52 14.46
C ALA A 153 -3.69 7.42 13.06
N LEU A 154 -4.53 7.22 12.04
CA LEU A 154 -4.10 7.16 10.64
C LEU A 154 -3.50 8.48 10.20
N GLN A 155 -2.27 8.46 9.73
CA GLN A 155 -1.54 9.60 9.23
C GLN A 155 -1.46 9.63 7.70
N SER A 156 -1.19 8.48 7.08
CA SER A 156 -1.15 8.33 5.64
C SER A 156 -1.56 6.92 5.22
N ALA A 157 -1.92 6.73 3.97
CA ALA A 157 -2.19 5.43 3.41
C ALA A 157 -1.43 5.26 2.10
N ARG A 158 -0.96 4.04 1.82
CA ARG A 158 -0.21 3.72 0.63
C ARG A 158 -0.72 2.42 0.02
N ILE A 159 -0.96 2.41 -1.28
CA ILE A 159 -1.30 1.23 -2.07
C ILE A 159 -0.12 0.96 -2.99
N THR A 160 0.56 -0.17 -2.86
CA THR A 160 1.84 -0.40 -3.54
C THR A 160 2.08 -1.86 -3.89
N ILE A 161 2.87 -2.08 -4.95
CA ILE A 161 3.50 -3.37 -5.26
C ILE A 161 5.03 -3.29 -5.15
N LEU A 162 5.56 -2.14 -4.75
CA LEU A 162 6.99 -1.98 -4.52
C LEU A 162 7.44 -2.82 -3.32
N PRO A 163 8.70 -3.28 -3.31
CA PRO A 163 9.28 -3.95 -2.14
C PRO A 163 9.19 -3.07 -0.89
N LEU A 164 9.05 -3.68 0.27
CA LEU A 164 9.03 -2.99 1.56
C LEU A 164 10.33 -3.18 2.34
N THR A 165 11.15 -4.15 1.97
CA THR A 165 12.44 -4.45 2.59
C THR A 165 13.49 -4.79 1.53
N ASP A 166 14.78 -4.75 1.93
CA ASP A 166 15.89 -5.15 1.07
C ASP A 166 15.75 -6.61 0.63
N GLU A 167 15.31 -7.49 1.54
CA GLU A 167 15.11 -8.91 1.25
C GLU A 167 14.03 -9.12 0.18
N GLU A 168 12.92 -8.38 0.26
CA GLU A 168 11.86 -8.45 -0.76
C GLU A 168 12.34 -7.90 -2.12
N ALA A 169 13.17 -6.87 -2.10
CA ALA A 169 13.75 -6.31 -3.32
C ALA A 169 14.68 -7.34 -3.99
N ASP A 170 15.51 -8.02 -3.21
CA ASP A 170 16.40 -9.07 -3.69
C ASP A 170 15.62 -10.29 -4.22
N GLU A 171 14.58 -10.73 -3.51
CA GLU A 171 13.71 -11.83 -3.97
C GLU A 171 13.02 -11.48 -5.29
N MET A 172 12.50 -10.26 -5.42
CA MET A 172 11.88 -9.80 -6.66
C MET A 172 12.89 -9.75 -7.82
N ALA A 173 14.13 -9.32 -7.56
CA ALA A 173 15.19 -9.28 -8.57
C ALA A 173 15.61 -10.67 -9.06
N LEU A 174 15.48 -11.69 -8.22
CA LEU A 174 15.83 -13.08 -8.54
C LEU A 174 14.67 -13.88 -9.15
N SER A 175 13.43 -13.40 -9.06
CA SER A 175 12.25 -14.09 -9.58
C SER A 175 12.30 -14.20 -11.11
N GLU A 176 11.96 -15.38 -11.64
CA GLU A 176 11.83 -15.61 -13.08
C GLU A 176 10.48 -15.17 -13.66
N ASP A 177 9.47 -15.05 -12.80
CA ASP A 177 8.13 -14.59 -13.17
C ASP A 177 8.16 -13.07 -13.36
N ALA A 178 8.43 -12.66 -14.60
CA ALA A 178 8.62 -11.25 -14.97
C ALA A 178 7.31 -10.46 -14.90
N SER A 179 6.98 -9.88 -13.73
CA SER A 179 6.11 -8.70 -13.69
C SER A 179 6.87 -7.47 -14.23
N PHE A 180 6.14 -6.44 -14.64
CA PHE A 180 6.76 -5.20 -15.13
C PHE A 180 7.71 -4.55 -14.10
N VAL A 181 7.47 -4.75 -12.79
CA VAL A 181 8.34 -4.27 -11.70
C VAL A 181 9.63 -5.07 -11.63
N GLU A 182 9.59 -6.39 -11.80
CA GLU A 182 10.79 -7.26 -11.82
C GLU A 182 11.75 -6.93 -12.96
N LEU A 183 11.19 -6.54 -14.11
CA LEU A 183 12.04 -6.09 -15.24
C LEU A 183 12.84 -4.85 -14.88
N ASP A 184 12.24 -3.90 -14.16
CA ASP A 184 12.91 -2.70 -13.71
C ASP A 184 13.99 -3.02 -12.67
N LEU A 185 13.70 -3.86 -11.69
CA LEU A 185 14.66 -4.32 -10.69
C LEU A 185 15.86 -5.03 -11.32
N LYS A 186 15.61 -5.99 -12.21
CA LYS A 186 16.69 -6.70 -12.93
C LYS A 186 17.59 -5.75 -13.71
N ARG A 187 17.03 -4.73 -14.35
CA ARG A 187 17.81 -3.72 -15.07
C ARG A 187 18.64 -2.84 -14.14
N GLY A 188 18.06 -2.41 -13.01
CA GLY A 188 18.77 -1.63 -12.01
C GLY A 188 19.99 -2.37 -11.45
N PHE A 189 19.83 -3.64 -11.11
CA PHE A 189 20.93 -4.48 -10.61
C PHE A 189 21.98 -4.80 -11.67
N ILE A 190 21.61 -4.97 -12.94
CA ILE A 190 22.56 -5.20 -14.03
C ILE A 190 23.41 -3.95 -14.26
N ALA A 191 22.83 -2.77 -14.21
CA ALA A 191 23.55 -1.51 -14.37
C ALA A 191 24.57 -1.25 -13.26
N SER A 192 24.31 -1.75 -12.04
CA SER A 192 25.25 -1.61 -10.90
C SER A 192 26.36 -2.68 -10.90
N LYS A 193 26.28 -3.72 -11.71
CA LYS A 193 27.24 -4.84 -11.71
C LYS A 193 28.52 -4.58 -12.50
N GLU A 194 28.58 -3.54 -13.30
CA GLU A 194 29.73 -3.27 -14.15
C GLU A 194 30.35 -1.89 -13.88
N ILE A 195 30.63 -1.59 -12.62
CA ILE A 195 31.69 -0.62 -12.37
C ILE A 195 32.99 -1.38 -12.55
N ASP A 196 33.60 -1.26 -13.72
CA ASP A 196 34.95 -1.75 -13.96
C ASP A 196 35.91 -0.93 -13.10
N VAL A 197 36.18 -1.45 -11.90
CA VAL A 197 37.07 -0.82 -10.91
C VAL A 197 38.49 -0.67 -11.49
N SER A 198 38.84 -1.44 -12.55
CA SER A 198 40.12 -1.34 -13.24
C SER A 198 40.22 -0.10 -14.12
N ALA A 199 39.10 0.49 -14.51
CA ALA A 199 39.00 1.72 -15.29
C ALA A 199 39.06 3.00 -14.45
N LEU A 200 39.01 2.90 -13.11
CA LEU A 200 39.20 4.07 -12.25
C LEU A 200 40.65 4.56 -12.34
N PRO A 201 40.88 5.89 -12.50
CA PRO A 201 42.22 6.45 -12.52
C PRO A 201 42.96 6.06 -11.25
N LYS A 202 44.13 5.44 -11.37
CA LYS A 202 44.96 5.02 -10.23
C LYS A 202 45.46 6.19 -9.37
N GLU A 203 45.25 7.42 -9.85
CA GLU A 203 45.65 8.66 -9.18
C GLU A 203 44.71 9.07 -8.04
N ASP A 204 43.49 8.55 -8.00
CA ASP A 204 42.52 8.82 -6.94
C ASP A 204 42.61 7.82 -5.76
N ALA A 205 43.56 6.92 -5.78
CA ALA A 205 43.90 6.13 -4.60
C ALA A 205 44.49 7.07 -3.53
N VAL A 206 43.61 7.61 -2.71
CA VAL A 206 44.03 8.33 -1.49
C VAL A 206 45.02 7.45 -0.77
N GLN A 207 46.28 7.89 -0.72
CA GLN A 207 47.32 7.29 0.13
C GLN A 207 46.86 7.44 1.58
N LEU A 208 46.13 6.49 2.11
CA LEU A 208 45.83 6.31 3.52
C LEU A 208 47.10 5.83 4.28
N GLY A 209 48.25 6.28 3.83
CA GLY A 209 49.54 6.01 4.44
C GLY A 209 49.98 7.20 5.31
N GLY A 210 49.57 7.21 6.58
CA GLY A 210 50.08 8.25 7.47
C GLY A 210 49.57 8.23 8.91
N TYR A 211 49.08 7.14 9.42
CA TYR A 211 48.88 6.96 10.86
C TYR A 211 49.38 5.58 11.28
N VAL A 212 50.71 5.47 11.30
CA VAL A 212 51.43 4.51 12.15
C VAL A 212 52.35 5.35 13.03
N GLN A 213 51.90 5.61 14.23
CA GLN A 213 52.68 5.68 15.47
C GLN A 213 51.78 5.50 16.65
#